data_45c53501bdd7fd4fadac48b8fccd9b0a
#
_entry.id   45c53501bdd7fd4fadac48b8fccd9b0a
#
_cell.length_a   1.000
_cell.length_b   1.000
_cell.length_c   1.000
_cell.angle_alpha   90.00
_cell.angle_beta   90.00
_cell.angle_gamma   90.00
#
_symmetry.space_group_name_H-M   'P 1'
#
loop_
_entity.id
_entity.type
_entity.pdbx_description
1 polymer ?
#
loop_
_entity_poly.entity_id
_entity_poly.type
_entity_poly.pdbx_seq_one_letter_code
_entity_poly.pdbx_strand_id
1 'polypeptide(L)'
;MTAQLTIETFPNEAAAAYIRGKAVADPKNFGDLPAQLKQRAFTVAGIEQMDVLRRIRDAIAKLPEGASWDEAKKDVAEKISPYAGGDMKAARARAEFQLRTHGFQAYAVARHQEQTATADVLPYWKYETVGDSRVRAAHAALDGKVLRADDPWWKTHYPPWDWGCRCIVVALDEEDAQGIGISERKDMPTPQRSENFSFDPENVAIDLDALRKSRDEADWKLFASKCRQATVQADGREPESMWELMLDNKMQKMARAEARRSDTDGKERAVVWDFLTGRKLNDATGNADSVKVEAPDKATVCTLHTHPTGDNTPSPADLLTGYNIGSKVDYIAAGKKLRRWQWLKTPEPEDARRIRQFDDDNNAGRIDRDAYEAFLARLAKEGYIKMEELT
;
A
#
# COMPACT_ATOMS: atom_id res chain seq x y z
N MET A 1 32.05 28.88 6.61
CA MET A 1 31.75 27.69 7.41
C MET A 1 30.67 26.95 6.68
N THR A 2 30.99 25.83 6.07
CA THR A 2 29.99 24.95 5.41
C THR A 2 29.22 24.24 6.51
N ALA A 3 27.97 24.63 6.74
CA ALA A 3 27.09 23.92 7.61
C ALA A 3 26.90 22.51 7.04
N GLN A 4 27.53 21.53 7.67
CA GLN A 4 27.30 20.13 7.39
C GLN A 4 25.93 19.81 8.02
N LEU A 5 24.87 19.74 7.18
CA LEU A 5 23.55 19.26 7.61
C LEU A 5 23.73 17.81 8.07
N THR A 6 23.94 17.63 9.36
CA THR A 6 23.79 16.34 10.01
C THR A 6 22.30 16.05 9.96
N ILE A 7 21.87 15.09 9.14
CA ILE A 7 20.51 14.57 9.20
C ILE A 7 20.46 13.82 10.55
N GLU A 8 19.98 14.50 11.59
CA GLU A 8 19.60 13.81 12.81
C GLU A 8 18.42 12.94 12.47
N THR A 9 18.67 11.64 12.43
CA THR A 9 17.64 10.64 12.17
C THR A 9 16.88 10.41 13.46
N PHE A 10 15.75 11.10 13.62
CA PHE A 10 14.83 10.79 14.70
C PHE A 10 14.07 9.51 14.36
N PRO A 11 13.92 8.58 15.33
CA PRO A 11 13.06 7.42 15.13
C PRO A 11 11.65 7.86 14.72
N ASN A 12 11.15 7.28 13.63
CA ASN A 12 9.82 7.57 13.11
C ASN A 12 9.18 6.29 12.59
N GLU A 13 8.26 5.72 13.37
CA GLU A 13 7.59 4.45 13.08
C GLU A 13 6.78 4.51 11.78
N ALA A 14 6.11 5.62 11.50
CA ALA A 14 5.33 5.77 10.27
C ALA A 14 6.23 5.77 9.03
N ALA A 15 7.41 6.40 9.11
CA ALA A 15 8.39 6.37 8.04
C ALA A 15 8.98 4.97 7.83
N ALA A 16 9.29 4.25 8.92
CA ALA A 16 9.77 2.87 8.85
C ALA A 16 8.72 1.94 8.23
N ALA A 17 7.48 2.04 8.68
CA ALA A 17 6.34 1.28 8.16
C ALA A 17 6.11 1.54 6.67
N TYR A 18 6.23 2.79 6.23
CA TYR A 18 6.13 3.13 4.80
C TYR A 18 7.18 2.43 3.94
N ILE A 19 8.46 2.38 4.40
CA ILE A 19 9.52 1.69 3.65
C ILE A 19 9.25 0.18 3.63
N ARG A 20 8.96 -0.43 4.76
CA ARG A 20 8.68 -1.87 4.88
C ARG A 20 7.46 -2.30 4.07
N GLY A 21 6.46 -1.43 3.98
CA GLY A 21 5.25 -1.64 3.19
C GLY A 21 5.43 -1.53 1.69
N LYS A 22 6.62 -1.13 1.18
CA LYS A 22 6.88 -1.14 -0.27
C LYS A 22 7.02 -2.56 -0.79
N ALA A 23 6.25 -2.88 -1.83
CA ALA A 23 6.39 -4.15 -2.54
C ALA A 23 7.73 -4.23 -3.28
N VAL A 24 8.43 -5.33 -3.10
CA VAL A 24 9.68 -5.57 -3.85
C VAL A 24 9.33 -5.97 -5.28
N ALA A 25 9.87 -5.26 -6.26
CA ALA A 25 9.58 -5.45 -7.68
C ALA A 25 10.83 -5.82 -8.49
N ASP A 26 10.68 -6.75 -9.43
CA ASP A 26 11.71 -7.08 -10.40
C ASP A 26 12.08 -5.83 -11.22
N PRO A 27 13.37 -5.43 -11.26
CA PRO A 27 13.80 -4.25 -12.02
C PRO A 27 13.48 -4.32 -13.51
N LYS A 28 13.38 -5.50 -14.11
CA LYS A 28 12.99 -5.67 -15.52
C LYS A 28 11.56 -5.19 -15.78
N ASN A 29 10.68 -5.42 -14.84
CA ASN A 29 9.25 -5.05 -14.93
C ASN A 29 8.94 -3.68 -14.31
N PHE A 30 9.85 -3.17 -13.45
CA PHE A 30 9.64 -1.89 -12.75
C PHE A 30 9.52 -0.70 -13.71
N GLY A 31 10.26 -0.72 -14.82
CA GLY A 31 10.22 0.32 -15.84
C GLY A 31 8.81 0.53 -16.43
N ASP A 32 8.08 -0.56 -16.60
CA ASP A 32 6.74 -0.57 -17.20
C ASP A 32 5.61 -0.20 -16.23
N LEU A 33 5.93 -0.08 -14.94
CA LEU A 33 4.94 0.34 -13.94
C LEU A 33 4.56 1.81 -14.14
N PRO A 34 3.28 2.16 -14.01
CA PRO A 34 2.85 3.55 -13.91
C PRO A 34 3.55 4.27 -12.75
N ALA A 35 3.77 5.57 -12.90
CA ALA A 35 4.48 6.38 -11.92
C ALA A 35 3.89 6.26 -10.50
N GLN A 36 2.55 6.23 -10.39
CA GLN A 36 1.85 6.09 -9.11
C GLN A 36 2.14 4.74 -8.41
N LEU A 37 2.45 3.69 -9.17
CA LEU A 37 2.83 2.39 -8.62
C LEU A 37 4.30 2.33 -8.22
N LYS A 38 5.16 3.05 -8.95
CA LYS A 38 6.60 3.11 -8.66
C LYS A 38 6.88 3.63 -7.26
N GLN A 39 6.09 4.58 -6.74
CA GLN A 39 6.29 5.10 -5.38
C GLN A 39 6.06 4.04 -4.29
N ARG A 40 5.25 3.00 -4.57
CA ARG A 40 4.95 1.90 -3.62
C ARG A 40 5.78 0.65 -3.87
N ALA A 41 6.55 0.63 -4.92
CA ALA A 41 7.45 -0.45 -5.23
C ALA A 41 8.88 -0.12 -4.79
N PHE A 42 9.64 -1.17 -4.48
CA PHE A 42 11.05 -1.09 -4.18
C PHE A 42 11.83 -1.95 -5.17
N THR A 43 12.80 -1.37 -5.81
CA THR A 43 13.72 -2.07 -6.70
C THR A 43 15.11 -1.45 -6.68
N VAL A 44 16.10 -2.21 -7.09
CA VAL A 44 17.47 -1.73 -7.32
C VAL A 44 17.94 -2.28 -8.68
N ALA A 45 18.26 -1.38 -9.60
CA ALA A 45 18.69 -1.76 -10.93
C ALA A 45 19.84 -2.81 -10.91
N GLY A 46 19.70 -3.86 -11.71
CA GLY A 46 20.68 -4.96 -11.80
C GLY A 46 20.65 -5.95 -10.64
N ILE A 47 19.63 -5.93 -9.78
CA ILE A 47 19.39 -6.92 -8.73
C ILE A 47 18.03 -7.54 -8.96
N GLU A 48 17.99 -8.79 -9.43
CA GLU A 48 16.75 -9.51 -9.78
C GLU A 48 16.26 -10.41 -8.64
N GLN A 49 17.14 -10.73 -7.67
CA GLN A 49 16.83 -11.61 -6.56
C GLN A 49 15.93 -10.88 -5.55
N MET A 50 14.70 -11.30 -5.44
CA MET A 50 13.66 -10.67 -4.62
C MET A 50 14.01 -10.69 -3.12
N ASP A 51 14.66 -11.74 -2.62
CA ASP A 51 15.12 -11.83 -1.25
C ASP A 51 16.25 -10.83 -0.95
N VAL A 52 17.12 -10.54 -1.92
CA VAL A 52 18.17 -9.53 -1.81
C VAL A 52 17.56 -8.14 -1.80
N LEU A 53 16.63 -7.87 -2.70
CA LEU A 53 15.90 -6.59 -2.75
C LEU A 53 15.17 -6.33 -1.44
N ARG A 54 14.52 -7.34 -0.86
CA ARG A 54 13.87 -7.24 0.46
C ARG A 54 14.87 -6.88 1.56
N ARG A 55 16.01 -7.58 1.63
CA ARG A 55 17.06 -7.28 2.62
C ARG A 55 17.62 -5.87 2.47
N ILE A 56 17.73 -5.34 1.25
CA ILE A 56 18.15 -3.96 1.01
C ILE A 56 17.05 -2.98 1.49
N ARG A 57 15.80 -3.21 1.14
CA ARG A 57 14.66 -2.40 1.61
C ARG A 57 14.62 -2.34 3.14
N ASP A 58 14.75 -3.48 3.81
CA ASP A 58 14.71 -3.57 5.27
C ASP A 58 15.93 -2.91 5.92
N ALA A 59 17.09 -2.93 5.25
CA ALA A 59 18.27 -2.17 5.70
C ALA A 59 18.05 -0.66 5.61
N ILE A 60 17.31 -0.19 4.58
CA ILE A 60 16.94 1.23 4.46
C ILE A 60 15.95 1.63 5.56
N ALA A 61 15.00 0.74 5.91
CA ALA A 61 14.02 0.99 6.96
C ALA A 61 14.65 1.19 8.34
N LYS A 62 15.86 0.68 8.60
CA LYS A 62 16.59 0.93 9.83
C LYS A 62 16.94 2.42 10.05
N LEU A 63 17.03 3.22 8.98
CA LEU A 63 17.30 4.65 9.07
C LEU A 63 16.21 5.37 9.88
N PRO A 64 14.92 5.30 9.54
CA PRO A 64 13.86 5.87 10.37
C PRO A 64 13.59 5.07 11.66
N GLU A 65 14.22 3.92 11.88
CA GLU A 65 14.21 3.18 13.15
C GLU A 65 15.31 3.66 14.12
N GLY A 66 16.13 4.64 13.70
CA GLY A 66 17.15 5.27 14.56
C GLY A 66 18.60 4.87 14.24
N ALA A 67 18.84 4.06 13.19
CA ALA A 67 20.21 3.86 12.73
C ALA A 67 20.81 5.16 12.20
N SER A 68 22.11 5.36 12.42
CA SER A 68 22.82 6.50 11.83
C SER A 68 22.89 6.37 10.30
N TRP A 69 23.05 7.51 9.63
CA TRP A 69 23.22 7.53 8.18
C TRP A 69 24.37 6.65 7.68
N ASP A 70 25.50 6.70 8.37
CA ASP A 70 26.69 5.95 7.98
C ASP A 70 26.53 4.45 8.20
N GLU A 71 25.87 4.03 9.27
CA GLU A 71 25.54 2.62 9.52
C GLU A 71 24.57 2.09 8.46
N ALA A 72 23.48 2.80 8.18
CA ALA A 72 22.52 2.42 7.15
C ALA A 72 23.19 2.38 5.77
N LYS A 73 24.02 3.38 5.43
CA LYS A 73 24.75 3.43 4.17
C LYS A 73 25.72 2.27 4.00
N LYS A 74 26.43 1.90 5.08
CA LYS A 74 27.34 0.76 5.09
C LYS A 74 26.58 -0.54 4.89
N ASP A 75 25.52 -0.77 5.65
CA ASP A 75 24.68 -1.98 5.57
C ASP A 75 24.08 -2.18 4.18
N VAL A 76 23.52 -1.12 3.59
CA VAL A 76 22.98 -1.15 2.22
C VAL A 76 24.08 -1.38 1.17
N ALA A 77 25.23 -0.73 1.31
CA ALA A 77 26.36 -0.88 0.38
C ALA A 77 26.93 -2.30 0.37
N GLU A 78 27.05 -2.94 1.54
CA GLU A 78 27.49 -4.33 1.65
C GLU A 78 26.56 -5.28 0.89
N LYS A 79 25.25 -5.06 0.94
CA LYS A 79 24.25 -5.86 0.21
C LYS A 79 24.26 -5.61 -1.29
N ILE A 80 24.62 -4.41 -1.74
CA ILE A 80 24.70 -4.03 -3.16
C ILE A 80 26.06 -4.45 -3.78
N SER A 81 27.12 -4.52 -3.00
CA SER A 81 28.49 -4.73 -3.49
C SER A 81 28.66 -5.94 -4.41
N PRO A 82 28.06 -7.13 -4.18
CA PRO A 82 28.14 -8.26 -5.10
C PRO A 82 27.60 -7.95 -6.51
N TYR A 83 26.64 -7.02 -6.59
CA TYR A 83 25.99 -6.59 -7.84
C TYR A 83 26.61 -5.33 -8.44
N ALA A 84 27.68 -4.84 -7.85
CA ALA A 84 28.51 -3.74 -8.33
C ALA A 84 29.92 -4.22 -8.74
N GLY A 85 30.04 -5.53 -9.06
CA GLY A 85 31.34 -6.14 -9.41
C GLY A 85 32.36 -6.14 -8.25
N GLY A 86 31.92 -6.05 -7.00
CA GLY A 86 32.77 -5.92 -5.81
C GLY A 86 33.32 -4.51 -5.58
N ASP A 87 32.99 -3.53 -6.42
CA ASP A 87 33.41 -2.14 -6.26
C ASP A 87 32.61 -1.48 -5.14
N MET A 88 33.24 -1.36 -3.97
CA MET A 88 32.63 -0.71 -2.79
C MET A 88 32.39 0.78 -2.98
N LYS A 89 33.12 1.48 -3.85
CA LYS A 89 32.86 2.90 -4.14
C LYS A 89 31.56 3.05 -4.93
N ALA A 90 31.39 2.23 -5.95
CA ALA A 90 30.14 2.18 -6.71
C ALA A 90 28.96 1.71 -5.86
N ALA A 91 29.16 0.69 -5.02
CA ALA A 91 28.15 0.20 -4.08
C ALA A 91 27.68 1.29 -3.10
N ARG A 92 28.61 2.05 -2.52
CA ARG A 92 28.31 3.18 -1.61
C ARG A 92 27.53 4.30 -2.32
N ALA A 93 27.89 4.65 -3.54
CA ALA A 93 27.15 5.65 -4.31
C ALA A 93 25.71 5.21 -4.61
N ARG A 94 25.53 3.94 -4.97
CA ARG A 94 24.18 3.35 -5.16
C ARG A 94 23.40 3.28 -3.84
N ALA A 95 24.02 2.89 -2.74
CA ALA A 95 23.42 2.87 -1.42
C ALA A 95 22.92 4.25 -1.01
N GLU A 96 23.75 5.28 -1.20
CA GLU A 96 23.35 6.67 -0.90
C GLU A 96 22.17 7.12 -1.73
N PHE A 97 22.13 6.79 -3.01
CA PHE A 97 20.97 7.09 -3.87
C PHE A 97 19.69 6.42 -3.35
N GLN A 98 19.74 5.14 -2.97
CA GLN A 98 18.59 4.41 -2.44
C GLN A 98 18.11 4.99 -1.10
N LEU A 99 19.03 5.27 -0.17
CA LEU A 99 18.73 5.88 1.13
C LEU A 99 18.09 7.25 0.97
N ARG A 100 18.64 8.12 0.10
CA ARG A 100 18.05 9.43 -0.17
C ARG A 100 16.66 9.32 -0.76
N THR A 101 16.49 8.46 -1.78
CA THR A 101 15.20 8.33 -2.48
C THR A 101 14.12 7.80 -1.54
N HIS A 102 14.36 6.67 -0.90
CA HIS A 102 13.33 6.02 -0.10
C HIS A 102 13.20 6.61 1.31
N GLY A 103 14.31 7.04 1.91
CA GLY A 103 14.30 7.70 3.22
C GLY A 103 13.56 9.04 3.17
N PHE A 104 13.87 9.91 2.19
CA PHE A 104 13.18 11.20 2.10
C PHE A 104 11.69 11.05 1.79
N GLN A 105 11.30 10.09 0.94
CA GLN A 105 9.89 9.78 0.73
C GLN A 105 9.21 9.33 2.04
N ALA A 106 9.86 8.47 2.80
CA ALA A 106 9.32 7.95 4.05
C ALA A 106 9.11 9.05 5.10
N TYR A 107 10.12 9.88 5.33
CA TYR A 107 9.98 11.02 6.25
C TYR A 107 8.97 12.06 5.76
N ALA A 108 8.82 12.24 4.45
CA ALA A 108 7.82 13.13 3.90
C ALA A 108 6.39 12.60 4.11
N VAL A 109 6.17 11.29 3.99
CA VAL A 109 4.86 10.67 4.31
C VAL A 109 4.51 10.86 5.78
N ALA A 110 5.45 10.55 6.68
CA ALA A 110 5.24 10.71 8.11
C ALA A 110 4.96 12.18 8.49
N ARG A 111 5.77 13.11 7.98
CA ARG A 111 5.57 14.54 8.20
C ARG A 111 4.22 15.03 7.67
N HIS A 112 3.82 14.59 6.47
CA HIS A 112 2.51 14.95 5.91
C HIS A 112 1.37 14.48 6.81
N GLN A 113 1.45 13.27 7.37
CA GLN A 113 0.44 12.75 8.31
C GLN A 113 0.37 13.60 9.58
N GLU A 114 1.52 13.93 10.17
CA GLU A 114 1.60 14.79 11.36
C GLU A 114 1.06 16.19 11.09
N GLN A 115 1.46 16.81 9.99
CA GLN A 115 1.01 18.13 9.59
C GLN A 115 -0.48 18.18 9.25
N THR A 116 -1.01 17.14 8.65
CA THR A 116 -2.46 17.02 8.39
C THR A 116 -3.23 16.86 9.69
N ALA A 117 -2.71 16.11 10.65
CA ALA A 117 -3.34 15.91 11.95
C ALA A 117 -3.33 17.17 12.83
N THR A 118 -2.45 18.13 12.56
CA THR A 118 -2.31 19.39 13.30
C THR A 118 -2.75 20.63 12.50
N ALA A 119 -3.41 20.45 11.35
CA ALA A 119 -3.77 21.55 10.45
C ALA A 119 -4.84 22.49 11.01
N ASP A 120 -5.54 22.12 12.08
CA ASP A 120 -6.44 22.99 12.84
C ASP A 120 -5.69 24.04 13.68
N VAL A 121 -4.47 23.74 14.12
CA VAL A 121 -3.60 24.61 14.92
C VAL A 121 -2.52 25.27 14.05
N LEU A 122 -2.00 24.55 13.05
CA LEU A 122 -0.97 24.97 12.11
C LEU A 122 -1.51 24.98 10.66
N PRO A 123 -2.42 25.92 10.32
CA PRO A 123 -3.21 25.86 9.10
C PRO A 123 -2.47 26.30 7.83
N TYR A 124 -1.18 26.64 7.93
CA TYR A 124 -0.36 27.04 6.79
C TYR A 124 0.86 26.17 6.65
N TRP A 125 1.26 25.93 5.43
CA TRP A 125 2.45 25.16 5.08
C TRP A 125 3.40 26.01 4.24
N LYS A 126 4.68 26.00 4.63
CA LYS A 126 5.77 26.67 3.90
C LYS A 126 6.62 25.65 3.17
N TYR A 127 6.87 25.86 1.89
CA TYR A 127 7.86 25.11 1.14
C TYR A 127 9.27 25.60 1.50
N GLU A 128 10.18 24.68 1.83
CA GLU A 128 11.52 25.02 2.24
C GLU A 128 12.55 24.14 1.53
N THR A 129 13.57 24.79 0.98
CA THR A 129 14.71 24.10 0.36
C THR A 129 15.90 24.08 1.33
N VAL A 130 16.89 23.22 1.05
CA VAL A 130 18.14 23.21 1.83
C VAL A 130 19.06 24.40 1.51
N GLY A 131 18.70 25.27 0.58
CA GLY A 131 19.42 26.53 0.26
C GLY A 131 20.84 26.38 -0.30
N ASP A 132 21.30 25.18 -0.67
CA ASP A 132 22.63 24.98 -1.22
C ASP A 132 22.65 25.05 -2.77
N SER A 133 23.86 25.14 -3.35
CA SER A 133 24.05 25.26 -4.81
C SER A 133 23.58 24.05 -5.61
N ARG A 134 23.17 22.95 -4.98
CA ARG A 134 22.62 21.75 -5.63
C ARG A 134 21.11 21.76 -5.69
N VAL A 135 20.43 22.79 -5.14
CA VAL A 135 19.00 22.97 -5.32
C VAL A 135 18.72 23.41 -6.75
N ARG A 136 17.82 22.67 -7.43
CA ARG A 136 17.44 23.03 -8.80
C ARG A 136 16.72 24.38 -8.82
N ALA A 137 16.97 25.20 -9.84
CA ALA A 137 16.37 26.54 -9.94
C ALA A 137 14.84 26.53 -9.79
N ALA A 138 14.18 25.52 -10.39
CA ALA A 138 12.73 25.36 -10.28
C ALA A 138 12.24 25.08 -8.84
N HIS A 139 13.04 24.36 -8.03
CA HIS A 139 12.74 24.13 -6.62
C HIS A 139 13.10 25.35 -5.77
N ALA A 140 14.21 26.05 -6.08
CA ALA A 140 14.59 27.27 -5.42
C ALA A 140 13.51 28.37 -5.55
N ALA A 141 12.80 28.42 -6.66
CA ALA A 141 11.69 29.36 -6.87
C ALA A 141 10.47 29.11 -5.94
N LEU A 142 10.40 27.94 -5.31
CA LEU A 142 9.36 27.60 -4.33
C LEU A 142 9.78 27.92 -2.89
N ASP A 143 11.06 28.20 -2.66
CA ASP A 143 11.58 28.47 -1.33
C ASP A 143 10.85 29.60 -0.63
N GLY A 144 10.44 29.41 0.61
CA GLY A 144 9.69 30.40 1.39
C GLY A 144 8.22 30.61 0.96
N LYS A 145 7.72 29.91 -0.05
CA LYS A 145 6.31 30.02 -0.46
C LYS A 145 5.40 29.39 0.60
N VAL A 146 4.36 30.15 0.99
CA VAL A 146 3.40 29.77 2.04
C VAL A 146 2.00 29.68 1.44
N LEU A 147 1.32 28.57 1.63
CA LEU A 147 -0.09 28.36 1.29
C LEU A 147 -0.82 27.72 2.46
N ARG A 148 -2.15 27.79 2.45
CA ARG A 148 -2.94 27.00 3.41
C ARG A 148 -2.68 25.51 3.26
N ALA A 149 -2.75 24.79 4.36
CA ALA A 149 -2.56 23.33 4.40
C ALA A 149 -3.57 22.57 3.52
N ASP A 150 -4.80 23.09 3.40
CA ASP A 150 -5.89 22.53 2.59
C ASP A 150 -5.85 22.94 1.11
N ASP A 151 -4.86 23.74 0.68
CA ASP A 151 -4.74 24.15 -0.73
C ASP A 151 -4.45 22.93 -1.63
N PRO A 152 -5.26 22.72 -2.69
CA PRO A 152 -5.07 21.61 -3.64
C PRO A 152 -3.70 21.56 -4.32
N TRP A 153 -2.94 22.65 -4.30
CA TRP A 153 -1.58 22.71 -4.85
C TRP A 153 -0.66 21.68 -4.18
N TRP A 154 -0.82 21.42 -2.89
CA TRP A 154 -0.03 20.45 -2.13
C TRP A 154 -0.19 19.02 -2.63
N LYS A 155 -1.34 18.64 -3.18
CA LYS A 155 -1.58 17.29 -3.74
C LYS A 155 -0.59 16.90 -4.82
N THR A 156 -0.05 17.89 -5.53
CA THR A 156 0.88 17.67 -6.64
C THR A 156 2.28 18.20 -6.39
N HIS A 157 2.49 19.03 -5.36
CA HIS A 157 3.74 19.75 -5.13
C HIS A 157 4.36 19.50 -3.76
N TYR A 158 3.78 18.62 -2.93
CA TYR A 158 4.41 18.22 -1.67
C TYR A 158 5.73 17.46 -1.95
N PRO A 159 6.88 17.88 -1.36
CA PRO A 159 8.16 17.25 -1.60
C PRO A 159 8.29 15.88 -0.90
N PRO A 160 9.18 14.98 -1.37
CA PRO A 160 10.14 15.19 -2.46
C PRO A 160 9.43 15.24 -3.83
N TRP A 161 9.83 16.19 -4.64
CA TRP A 161 9.12 16.49 -5.86
C TRP A 161 9.76 15.95 -7.13
N ASP A 162 11.02 15.49 -7.04
CA ASP A 162 11.75 14.80 -8.10
C ASP A 162 12.91 13.99 -7.50
N TRP A 163 13.59 13.20 -8.31
CA TRP A 163 14.74 12.41 -7.90
C TRP A 163 15.79 13.24 -7.19
N GLY A 164 16.21 12.78 -5.99
CA GLY A 164 17.20 13.46 -5.16
C GLY A 164 16.75 14.81 -4.57
N CYS A 165 15.47 15.12 -4.62
CA CYS A 165 14.91 16.30 -3.94
C CYS A 165 15.13 16.22 -2.42
N ARG A 166 15.59 17.34 -1.82
CA ARG A 166 15.85 17.49 -0.39
C ARG A 166 15.00 18.59 0.25
N CYS A 167 13.99 19.05 -0.48
CA CYS A 167 13.05 20.04 0.01
C CYS A 167 12.13 19.42 1.06
N ILE A 168 11.59 20.26 1.93
CA ILE A 168 10.63 19.87 2.97
C ILE A 168 9.45 20.85 3.01
N VAL A 169 8.44 20.51 3.79
CA VAL A 169 7.35 21.41 4.17
C VAL A 169 7.42 21.65 5.67
N VAL A 170 7.24 22.90 6.09
CA VAL A 170 7.16 23.33 7.49
C VAL A 170 5.75 23.83 7.75
N ALA A 171 5.10 23.29 8.78
CA ALA A 171 3.78 23.77 9.22
C ALA A 171 3.95 25.04 10.06
N LEU A 172 3.07 26.00 9.88
CA LEU A 172 3.09 27.32 10.52
C LEU A 172 1.71 27.64 11.09
N ASP A 173 1.70 28.36 12.19
CA ASP A 173 0.51 29.06 12.63
C ASP A 173 0.20 30.30 11.77
N GLU A 174 -0.89 30.97 12.06
CA GLU A 174 -1.32 32.12 11.28
C GLU A 174 -0.42 33.33 11.46
N GLU A 175 0.16 33.55 12.64
CA GLU A 175 1.03 34.68 12.95
C GLU A 175 2.34 34.57 12.18
N ASP A 176 2.97 33.40 12.23
CA ASP A 176 4.20 33.09 11.51
C ASP A 176 3.99 33.16 9.98
N ALA A 177 2.86 32.62 9.49
CA ALA A 177 2.53 32.66 8.07
C ALA A 177 2.34 34.10 7.57
N GLN A 178 1.67 34.95 8.33
CA GLN A 178 1.49 36.36 8.01
C GLN A 178 2.83 37.13 8.08
N GLY A 179 3.68 36.82 9.04
CA GLY A 179 5.02 37.41 9.18
C GLY A 179 5.94 37.11 7.99
N ILE A 180 5.83 35.94 7.38
CA ILE A 180 6.59 35.54 6.18
C ILE A 180 5.93 36.10 4.91
N GLY A 181 4.61 36.16 4.87
CA GLY A 181 3.79 36.53 3.74
C GLY A 181 3.16 35.32 3.05
N ILE A 182 1.83 35.28 3.07
CA ILE A 182 1.04 34.24 2.40
C ILE A 182 1.08 34.44 0.90
N SER A 183 1.43 33.38 0.17
CA SER A 183 1.55 33.42 -1.29
C SER A 183 0.19 33.32 -1.95
N GLU A 184 0.02 34.02 -3.09
CA GLU A 184 -1.17 33.82 -3.92
C GLU A 184 -0.94 32.63 -4.87
N ARG A 185 -1.94 31.79 -5.04
CA ARG A 185 -1.84 30.60 -5.88
C ARG A 185 -1.44 30.88 -7.33
N LYS A 186 -1.87 32.01 -7.88
CA LYS A 186 -1.51 32.46 -9.23
C LYS A 186 0.00 32.73 -9.42
N ASP A 187 0.70 33.01 -8.31
CA ASP A 187 2.13 33.32 -8.29
C ASP A 187 3.01 32.11 -7.92
N MET A 188 2.36 30.95 -7.80
CA MET A 188 3.07 29.70 -7.48
C MET A 188 3.73 29.14 -8.74
N PRO A 189 5.05 28.95 -8.73
CA PRO A 189 5.72 28.25 -9.82
C PRO A 189 5.16 26.84 -10.02
N THR A 190 5.10 26.41 -11.27
CA THR A 190 4.72 25.05 -11.65
C THR A 190 5.88 24.39 -12.38
N PRO A 191 6.89 23.92 -11.64
CA PRO A 191 8.05 23.27 -12.24
C PRO A 191 7.67 21.91 -12.87
N GLN A 192 8.44 21.47 -13.86
CA GLN A 192 8.25 20.17 -14.48
C GLN A 192 8.86 19.06 -13.61
N ARG A 193 8.15 17.96 -13.48
CA ARG A 193 8.58 16.72 -12.85
C ARG A 193 9.22 15.78 -13.88
N SER A 194 10.18 14.96 -13.46
CA SER A 194 10.65 13.87 -14.31
C SER A 194 9.50 12.88 -14.58
N GLU A 195 9.34 12.44 -15.83
CA GLU A 195 8.24 11.57 -16.27
C GLU A 195 8.08 10.29 -15.43
N ASN A 196 9.18 9.76 -14.93
CA ASN A 196 9.21 8.53 -14.16
C ASN A 196 9.18 8.74 -12.64
N PHE A 197 9.03 9.98 -12.16
CA PHE A 197 8.92 10.29 -10.75
C PHE A 197 7.47 10.59 -10.38
N SER A 198 6.96 9.90 -9.39
CA SER A 198 5.69 10.21 -8.75
C SER A 198 5.84 10.06 -7.25
N PHE A 199 5.34 11.03 -6.52
CA PHE A 199 5.22 10.99 -5.08
C PHE A 199 4.00 11.78 -4.66
N ASP A 200 3.14 11.17 -3.87
CA ASP A 200 1.94 11.74 -3.30
C ASP A 200 1.79 11.17 -1.87
N PRO A 201 2.12 11.94 -0.83
CA PRO A 201 2.09 11.46 0.54
C PRO A 201 0.66 11.24 1.07
N GLU A 202 -0.34 11.86 0.47
CA GLU A 202 -1.76 11.67 0.81
C GLU A 202 -2.27 10.32 0.29
N ASN A 203 -1.88 9.97 -0.93
CA ASN A 203 -2.31 8.75 -1.62
C ASN A 203 -1.23 7.67 -1.64
N VAL A 204 -0.67 7.34 -0.50
CA VAL A 204 0.23 6.18 -0.38
C VAL A 204 -0.47 4.85 -0.67
N ALA A 205 -1.82 4.81 -0.63
CA ALA A 205 -2.62 3.74 -1.17
C ALA A 205 -2.99 4.01 -2.64
N ILE A 206 -2.87 2.99 -3.50
CA ILE A 206 -3.23 3.11 -4.91
C ILE A 206 -4.76 3.20 -5.01
N ASP A 207 -5.26 4.30 -5.56
CA ASP A 207 -6.67 4.41 -5.92
C ASP A 207 -6.89 3.83 -7.32
N LEU A 208 -7.25 2.53 -7.36
CA LEU A 208 -7.53 1.84 -8.61
C LEU A 208 -8.72 2.42 -9.37
N ASP A 209 -9.71 2.97 -8.67
CA ASP A 209 -10.90 3.54 -9.32
C ASP A 209 -10.56 4.89 -9.99
N ALA A 210 -9.73 5.72 -9.34
CA ALA A 210 -9.20 6.93 -9.97
C ALA A 210 -8.33 6.61 -11.18
N LEU A 211 -7.45 5.62 -11.07
CA LEU A 211 -6.62 5.14 -12.19
C LEU A 211 -7.47 4.59 -13.34
N ARG A 212 -8.55 3.87 -13.03
CA ARG A 212 -9.47 3.34 -14.04
C ARG A 212 -10.21 4.45 -14.76
N LYS A 213 -10.73 5.44 -14.02
CA LYS A 213 -11.46 6.58 -14.59
C LYS A 213 -10.59 7.47 -15.48
N SER A 214 -9.29 7.51 -15.24
CA SER A 214 -8.33 8.32 -16.02
C SER A 214 -7.90 7.67 -17.34
N ARG A 215 -8.37 6.46 -17.66
CA ARG A 215 -7.95 5.67 -18.83
C ARG A 215 -9.15 5.22 -19.65
N ASP A 216 -8.98 5.17 -20.96
CA ASP A 216 -9.92 4.47 -21.82
C ASP A 216 -9.82 2.93 -21.63
N GLU A 217 -10.72 2.19 -22.27
CA GLU A 217 -10.81 0.73 -22.10
C GLU A 217 -9.57 0.00 -22.65
N ALA A 218 -8.97 0.48 -23.73
CA ALA A 218 -7.79 -0.14 -24.34
C ALA A 218 -6.55 0.10 -23.47
N ASP A 219 -6.35 1.32 -23.01
CA ASP A 219 -5.28 1.71 -22.10
C ASP A 219 -5.40 0.97 -20.76
N TRP A 220 -6.62 0.80 -20.25
CA TRP A 220 -6.85 0.05 -19.03
C TRP A 220 -6.48 -1.43 -19.17
N LYS A 221 -6.89 -2.08 -20.27
CA LYS A 221 -6.55 -3.47 -20.55
C LYS A 221 -5.04 -3.67 -20.67
N LEU A 222 -4.36 -2.76 -21.35
CA LEU A 222 -2.90 -2.79 -21.49
C LEU A 222 -2.21 -2.61 -20.12
N PHE A 223 -2.65 -1.62 -19.34
CA PHE A 223 -2.18 -1.37 -17.98
C PHE A 223 -2.33 -2.62 -17.09
N ALA A 224 -3.54 -3.18 -17.02
CA ALA A 224 -3.82 -4.36 -16.21
C ALA A 224 -3.00 -5.58 -16.66
N SER A 225 -2.79 -5.74 -17.98
CA SER A 225 -1.92 -6.79 -18.53
C SER A 225 -0.47 -6.66 -18.07
N LYS A 226 0.10 -5.45 -18.16
CA LYS A 226 1.47 -5.17 -17.69
C LYS A 226 1.60 -5.40 -16.18
N CYS A 227 0.63 -4.97 -15.40
CA CYS A 227 0.64 -5.19 -13.95
C CYS A 227 0.53 -6.67 -13.57
N ARG A 228 -0.19 -7.50 -14.34
CA ARG A 228 -0.25 -8.95 -14.12
C ARG A 228 1.08 -9.66 -14.45
N GLN A 229 1.85 -9.11 -15.39
CA GLN A 229 3.17 -9.65 -15.74
C GLN A 229 4.27 -9.21 -14.77
N ALA A 230 4.09 -8.05 -14.11
CA ALA A 230 5.05 -7.55 -13.14
C ALA A 230 4.93 -8.31 -11.82
N THR A 231 5.96 -9.09 -11.48
CA THR A 231 6.04 -9.83 -10.22
C THR A 231 6.58 -8.94 -9.11
N VAL A 232 5.92 -8.96 -7.97
CA VAL A 232 6.31 -8.21 -6.78
C VAL A 232 6.23 -9.11 -5.55
N GLN A 233 7.00 -8.76 -4.51
CA GLN A 233 6.97 -9.44 -3.23
C GLN A 233 6.64 -8.43 -2.13
N ALA A 234 5.51 -8.60 -1.48
CA ALA A 234 5.16 -7.90 -0.25
C ALA A 234 5.75 -8.64 0.97
N ASP A 235 5.81 -7.94 2.13
CA ASP A 235 6.37 -8.51 3.34
C ASP A 235 5.73 -9.84 3.73
N GLY A 236 6.57 -10.84 3.93
CA GLY A 236 6.17 -12.16 4.44
C GLY A 236 5.32 -13.01 3.49
N ARG A 237 5.00 -12.52 2.29
CA ARG A 237 4.22 -13.23 1.29
C ARG A 237 5.07 -13.79 0.16
N GLU A 238 4.56 -14.85 -0.49
CA GLU A 238 5.12 -15.31 -1.75
C GLU A 238 5.01 -14.21 -2.82
N PRO A 239 5.91 -14.20 -3.81
CA PRO A 239 5.81 -13.26 -4.93
C PRO A 239 4.45 -13.35 -5.61
N GLU A 240 3.82 -12.20 -5.79
CA GLU A 240 2.52 -12.07 -6.46
C GLU A 240 2.61 -11.02 -7.59
N SER A 241 1.63 -10.98 -8.48
CA SER A 241 1.61 -9.94 -9.49
C SER A 241 1.31 -8.57 -8.86
N MET A 242 1.81 -7.51 -9.48
CA MET A 242 1.48 -6.14 -9.06
C MET A 242 -0.04 -5.90 -9.11
N TRP A 243 -0.75 -6.55 -10.02
CA TRP A 243 -2.19 -6.50 -10.13
C TRP A 243 -2.89 -7.08 -8.88
N GLU A 244 -2.46 -8.26 -8.42
CA GLU A 244 -2.97 -8.90 -7.22
C GLU A 244 -2.74 -8.03 -5.98
N LEU A 245 -1.55 -7.46 -5.85
CA LEU A 245 -1.22 -6.54 -4.76
C LEU A 245 -2.11 -5.29 -4.77
N MET A 246 -2.39 -4.71 -5.94
CA MET A 246 -3.27 -3.54 -6.05
C MET A 246 -4.71 -3.85 -5.70
N LEU A 247 -5.22 -5.00 -6.16
CA LEU A 247 -6.56 -5.46 -5.80
C LEU A 247 -6.65 -5.73 -4.30
N ASP A 248 -5.65 -6.40 -3.72
CA ASP A 248 -5.58 -6.68 -2.30
C ASP A 248 -5.66 -5.38 -1.47
N ASN A 249 -4.86 -4.38 -1.80
CA ASN A 249 -4.91 -3.07 -1.13
C ASN A 249 -6.29 -2.39 -1.26
N LYS A 250 -6.92 -2.46 -2.45
CA LYS A 250 -8.28 -1.95 -2.67
C LYS A 250 -9.29 -2.67 -1.80
N MET A 251 -9.25 -4.00 -1.80
CA MET A 251 -10.16 -4.84 -1.04
C MET A 251 -10.05 -4.58 0.46
N GLN A 252 -8.84 -4.49 1.00
CA GLN A 252 -8.61 -4.17 2.40
C GLN A 252 -9.22 -2.81 2.80
N LYS A 253 -9.00 -1.77 2.00
CA LYS A 253 -9.56 -0.43 2.25
C LYS A 253 -11.08 -0.46 2.27
N MET A 254 -11.70 -1.15 1.32
CA MET A 254 -13.16 -1.26 1.23
C MET A 254 -13.73 -2.14 2.34
N ALA A 255 -13.07 -3.26 2.66
CA ALA A 255 -13.47 -4.13 3.75
C ALA A 255 -13.57 -3.37 5.09
N ARG A 256 -12.57 -2.57 5.41
CA ARG A 256 -12.58 -1.73 6.62
C ARG A 256 -13.67 -0.65 6.58
N ALA A 257 -14.02 -0.14 5.39
CA ALA A 257 -15.10 0.84 5.24
C ALA A 257 -16.48 0.19 5.42
N GLU A 258 -16.70 -0.98 4.81
CA GLU A 258 -17.96 -1.72 4.94
C GLU A 258 -18.14 -2.30 6.36
N ALA A 259 -17.06 -2.74 7.03
CA ALA A 259 -17.12 -3.17 8.42
C ALA A 259 -17.64 -2.05 9.35
N ARG A 260 -17.13 -0.82 9.19
CA ARG A 260 -17.64 0.32 9.99
C ARG A 260 -19.12 0.59 9.78
N ARG A 261 -19.64 0.40 8.56
CA ARG A 261 -21.07 0.53 8.27
C ARG A 261 -21.87 -0.63 8.90
N SER A 262 -21.35 -1.84 8.80
CA SER A 262 -21.90 -3.04 9.40
C SER A 262 -21.98 -2.94 10.92
N ASP A 263 -20.94 -2.42 11.58
CA ASP A 263 -20.92 -2.14 13.02
C ASP A 263 -21.99 -1.13 13.44
N THR A 264 -22.36 -0.20 12.54
CA THR A 264 -23.33 0.87 12.84
C THR A 264 -24.77 0.38 12.76
N ASP A 265 -25.13 -0.43 11.75
CA ASP A 265 -26.50 -0.85 11.48
C ASP A 265 -26.77 -2.35 11.70
N GLY A 266 -25.73 -3.11 12.08
CA GLY A 266 -25.84 -4.53 12.39
C GLY A 266 -26.16 -5.42 11.18
N LYS A 267 -25.84 -4.97 9.95
CA LYS A 267 -26.15 -5.71 8.72
C LYS A 267 -24.89 -6.19 8.03
N GLU A 268 -24.92 -7.40 7.54
CA GLU A 268 -23.89 -7.90 6.64
C GLU A 268 -23.92 -7.19 5.29
N ARG A 269 -22.73 -7.02 4.71
CA ARG A 269 -22.53 -6.44 3.39
C ARG A 269 -21.62 -7.33 2.58
N ALA A 270 -21.90 -7.44 1.29
CA ALA A 270 -21.04 -8.15 0.36
C ALA A 270 -20.75 -7.30 -0.88
N VAL A 271 -19.56 -7.40 -1.41
CA VAL A 271 -19.17 -6.80 -2.69
C VAL A 271 -18.38 -7.81 -3.50
N VAL A 272 -18.67 -7.85 -4.79
CA VAL A 272 -18.04 -8.78 -5.74
C VAL A 272 -17.34 -7.98 -6.83
N TRP A 273 -16.08 -8.33 -7.12
CA TRP A 273 -15.31 -7.74 -8.22
C TRP A 273 -14.84 -8.79 -9.21
N ASP A 274 -14.74 -8.39 -10.44
CA ASP A 274 -13.96 -9.12 -11.43
C ASP A 274 -12.47 -8.97 -11.12
N PHE A 275 -11.85 -10.07 -10.80
CA PHE A 275 -10.42 -10.14 -10.46
C PHE A 275 -9.52 -9.69 -11.62
N LEU A 276 -9.92 -9.92 -12.87
CA LEU A 276 -9.11 -9.60 -14.04
C LEU A 276 -9.15 -8.12 -14.42
N THR A 277 -10.28 -7.45 -14.19
CA THR A 277 -10.48 -6.05 -14.59
C THR A 277 -10.56 -5.07 -13.43
N GLY A 278 -10.66 -5.56 -12.19
CA GLY A 278 -10.87 -4.74 -11.00
C GLY A 278 -12.21 -4.00 -10.98
N ARG A 279 -13.16 -4.40 -11.84
CA ARG A 279 -14.49 -3.79 -11.92
C ARG A 279 -15.41 -4.39 -10.87
N LYS A 280 -16.16 -3.53 -10.17
CA LYS A 280 -17.24 -3.98 -9.29
C LYS A 280 -18.35 -4.60 -10.14
N LEU A 281 -18.73 -5.84 -9.80
CA LEU A 281 -19.77 -6.61 -10.49
C LEU A 281 -21.10 -6.52 -9.76
N ASN A 282 -21.05 -6.66 -8.42
CA ASN A 282 -22.24 -6.66 -7.58
C ASN A 282 -21.93 -6.11 -6.19
N ASP A 283 -22.95 -5.62 -5.50
CA ASP A 283 -22.92 -5.31 -4.08
C ASP A 283 -24.31 -5.57 -3.47
N ALA A 284 -24.33 -6.04 -2.22
CA ALA A 284 -25.54 -6.40 -1.51
C ALA A 284 -25.45 -6.02 -0.02
N THR A 285 -26.60 -5.74 0.55
CA THR A 285 -26.78 -5.61 1.99
C THR A 285 -27.80 -6.64 2.42
N GLY A 286 -27.41 -7.46 3.38
CA GLY A 286 -28.23 -8.53 3.94
C GLY A 286 -28.90 -8.14 5.25
N ASN A 287 -29.07 -9.12 6.12
CA ASN A 287 -29.51 -8.96 7.52
C ASN A 287 -28.30 -9.06 8.48
N ALA A 288 -28.52 -9.36 9.75
CA ALA A 288 -27.43 -9.48 10.73
C ALA A 288 -26.58 -10.77 10.58
N ASP A 289 -27.11 -11.78 9.89
CA ASP A 289 -26.53 -13.12 9.88
C ASP A 289 -26.19 -13.63 8.47
N SER A 290 -26.62 -12.92 7.43
CA SER A 290 -26.43 -13.36 6.05
C SER A 290 -26.53 -12.26 5.02
N VAL A 291 -25.72 -12.37 3.98
CA VAL A 291 -25.81 -11.57 2.76
C VAL A 291 -25.62 -12.48 1.55
N LYS A 292 -26.46 -12.31 0.51
CA LYS A 292 -26.37 -13.10 -0.70
C LYS A 292 -25.25 -12.59 -1.60
N VAL A 293 -24.30 -13.45 -1.90
CA VAL A 293 -23.20 -13.19 -2.84
C VAL A 293 -23.54 -13.80 -4.19
N GLU A 294 -23.62 -12.96 -5.23
CA GLU A 294 -23.89 -13.38 -6.60
C GLU A 294 -22.74 -12.95 -7.52
N ALA A 295 -22.26 -13.85 -8.33
CA ALA A 295 -21.24 -13.59 -9.35
C ALA A 295 -21.75 -13.99 -10.72
N PRO A 296 -21.39 -13.27 -11.80
CA PRO A 296 -21.71 -13.68 -13.16
C PRO A 296 -21.03 -15.00 -13.51
N ASP A 297 -21.71 -15.84 -14.31
CA ASP A 297 -21.14 -17.09 -14.80
C ASP A 297 -19.79 -16.87 -15.48
N LYS A 298 -18.82 -17.73 -15.18
CA LYS A 298 -17.46 -17.73 -15.72
C LYS A 298 -16.60 -16.50 -15.40
N ALA A 299 -17.02 -15.63 -14.47
CA ALA A 299 -16.18 -14.55 -14.01
C ALA A 299 -15.10 -15.08 -13.05
N THR A 300 -13.89 -14.57 -13.18
CA THR A 300 -12.86 -14.74 -12.12
C THR A 300 -13.10 -13.65 -11.11
N VAL A 301 -13.61 -14.01 -9.94
CA VAL A 301 -14.05 -13.01 -8.96
C VAL A 301 -13.16 -12.97 -7.72
N CYS A 302 -13.18 -11.85 -7.03
CA CYS A 302 -12.82 -11.74 -5.63
C CYS A 302 -13.99 -11.12 -4.87
N THR A 303 -14.17 -11.54 -3.62
CA THR A 303 -15.30 -11.13 -2.80
C THR A 303 -14.85 -10.45 -1.53
N LEU A 304 -15.74 -9.66 -0.97
CA LEU A 304 -15.64 -9.09 0.36
C LEU A 304 -17.00 -9.21 1.01
N HIS A 305 -17.04 -9.64 2.26
CA HIS A 305 -18.23 -9.50 3.08
C HIS A 305 -17.88 -9.12 4.54
N THR A 306 -18.90 -8.75 5.30
CA THR A 306 -18.75 -8.28 6.67
C THR A 306 -19.53 -9.14 7.64
N HIS A 307 -18.97 -9.37 8.84
CA HIS A 307 -19.65 -10.03 9.95
C HIS A 307 -19.89 -9.03 11.08
N PRO A 308 -21.14 -8.65 11.39
CA PRO A 308 -21.46 -7.74 12.50
C PRO A 308 -21.12 -8.30 13.89
N THR A 309 -20.95 -9.63 13.98
CA THR A 309 -20.68 -10.33 15.25
C THR A 309 -19.24 -10.18 15.77
N GLY A 310 -18.36 -9.55 15.02
CA GLY A 310 -16.94 -9.37 15.41
C GLY A 310 -16.04 -10.59 15.18
N ASP A 311 -16.55 -11.69 14.61
CA ASP A 311 -15.78 -12.87 14.20
C ASP A 311 -15.52 -12.81 12.69
N ASN A 312 -14.23 -12.79 12.29
CA ASN A 312 -13.81 -12.81 10.90
C ASN A 312 -13.36 -14.20 10.42
N THR A 313 -13.74 -15.27 11.12
CA THR A 313 -13.51 -16.63 10.67
C THR A 313 -14.50 -16.97 9.54
N PRO A 314 -14.03 -17.53 8.41
CA PRO A 314 -14.94 -17.99 7.37
C PRO A 314 -15.98 -18.95 7.94
N SER A 315 -17.26 -18.69 7.69
CA SER A 315 -18.33 -19.63 8.02
C SER A 315 -18.32 -20.82 7.05
N PRO A 316 -19.00 -21.94 7.37
CA PRO A 316 -19.15 -23.03 6.39
C PRO A 316 -19.82 -22.58 5.09
N ALA A 317 -20.78 -21.65 5.17
CA ALA A 317 -21.43 -21.05 4.01
C ALA A 317 -20.47 -20.24 3.14
N ASP A 318 -19.52 -19.50 3.76
CA ASP A 318 -18.49 -18.76 3.04
C ASP A 318 -17.57 -19.68 2.25
N LEU A 319 -17.15 -20.82 2.86
CA LEU A 319 -16.34 -21.82 2.18
C LEU A 319 -17.07 -22.41 0.96
N LEU A 320 -18.36 -22.74 1.11
CA LEU A 320 -19.18 -23.27 0.01
C LEU A 320 -19.38 -22.19 -1.08
N THR A 321 -19.68 -20.97 -0.68
CA THR A 321 -19.89 -19.86 -1.61
C THR A 321 -18.60 -19.58 -2.40
N GLY A 322 -17.47 -19.38 -1.74
CA GLY A 322 -16.19 -19.13 -2.39
C GLY A 322 -15.80 -20.24 -3.36
N TYR A 323 -16.04 -21.51 -2.98
CA TYR A 323 -15.84 -22.65 -3.87
C TYR A 323 -16.77 -22.65 -5.08
N ASN A 324 -18.08 -22.46 -4.87
CA ASN A 324 -19.10 -22.55 -5.92
C ASN A 324 -18.99 -21.43 -6.97
N ILE A 325 -18.66 -20.21 -6.55
CA ILE A 325 -18.46 -19.08 -7.46
C ILE A 325 -17.04 -19.03 -8.04
N GLY A 326 -16.14 -19.93 -7.59
CA GLY A 326 -14.74 -19.96 -8.02
C GLY A 326 -13.98 -18.70 -7.61
N SER A 327 -14.22 -18.20 -6.40
CA SER A 327 -13.55 -17.01 -5.89
C SER A 327 -12.04 -17.21 -5.85
N LYS A 328 -11.30 -16.23 -6.34
CA LYS A 328 -9.85 -16.24 -6.33
C LYS A 328 -9.31 -15.86 -4.94
N VAL A 329 -9.94 -14.91 -4.31
CA VAL A 329 -9.61 -14.42 -2.96
C VAL A 329 -10.88 -13.86 -2.32
N ASP A 330 -11.09 -14.15 -1.06
CA ASP A 330 -12.20 -13.67 -0.25
C ASP A 330 -11.69 -12.87 0.94
N TYR A 331 -12.42 -11.80 1.30
CA TYR A 331 -12.11 -10.94 2.45
C TYR A 331 -13.30 -10.93 3.40
N ILE A 332 -13.02 -11.13 4.69
CA ILE A 332 -14.02 -11.05 5.76
C ILE A 332 -13.59 -9.99 6.75
N ALA A 333 -14.44 -8.99 6.93
CA ALA A 333 -14.21 -7.90 7.87
C ALA A 333 -15.23 -7.93 9.01
N ALA A 334 -14.74 -7.85 10.25
CA ALA A 334 -15.55 -7.85 11.46
C ALA A 334 -14.95 -6.85 12.47
N GLY A 335 -15.58 -5.69 12.63
CA GLY A 335 -15.06 -4.60 13.44
C GLY A 335 -13.70 -4.12 12.93
N LYS A 336 -12.67 -4.24 13.78
CA LYS A 336 -11.29 -3.90 13.42
C LYS A 336 -10.51 -5.05 12.78
N LYS A 337 -11.04 -6.26 12.84
CA LYS A 337 -10.39 -7.47 12.29
C LYS A 337 -10.67 -7.58 10.81
N LEU A 338 -9.69 -8.03 10.07
CA LEU A 338 -9.80 -8.31 8.64
C LEU A 338 -9.04 -9.58 8.32
N ARG A 339 -9.68 -10.50 7.65
CA ARG A 339 -9.08 -11.75 7.18
C ARG A 339 -9.19 -11.85 5.68
N ARG A 340 -8.09 -12.27 5.05
CA ARG A 340 -8.01 -12.73 3.66
C ARG A 340 -7.95 -14.24 3.67
N TRP A 341 -8.71 -14.89 2.79
CA TRP A 341 -8.61 -16.32 2.61
C TRP A 341 -8.87 -16.71 1.16
N GLN A 342 -8.45 -17.91 0.77
CA GLN A 342 -8.64 -18.44 -0.58
C GLN A 342 -8.56 -19.96 -0.61
N TRP A 343 -9.26 -20.56 -1.56
CA TRP A 343 -9.05 -21.95 -1.95
C TRP A 343 -7.79 -22.05 -2.80
N LEU A 344 -6.86 -22.94 -2.42
CA LEU A 344 -5.67 -23.29 -3.21
C LEU A 344 -5.88 -24.54 -4.05
N LYS A 345 -6.74 -25.44 -3.59
CA LYS A 345 -7.09 -26.70 -4.23
C LYS A 345 -8.59 -26.97 -4.07
N THR A 346 -9.13 -27.73 -5.01
CA THR A 346 -10.48 -28.30 -4.86
C THR A 346 -10.52 -29.20 -3.63
N PRO A 347 -11.50 -29.05 -2.72
CA PRO A 347 -11.64 -29.93 -1.58
C PRO A 347 -11.97 -31.35 -2.04
N GLU A 348 -11.50 -32.34 -1.31
CA GLU A 348 -11.87 -33.73 -1.53
C GLU A 348 -13.38 -33.94 -1.30
N PRO A 349 -14.02 -34.90 -1.95
CA PRO A 349 -15.45 -35.13 -1.79
C PRO A 349 -15.91 -35.33 -0.34
N GLU A 350 -15.06 -35.89 0.49
CA GLU A 350 -15.31 -36.06 1.92
C GLU A 350 -15.31 -34.71 2.65
N ASP A 351 -14.33 -33.88 2.37
CA ASP A 351 -14.24 -32.52 2.95
C ASP A 351 -15.41 -31.64 2.51
N ALA A 352 -15.79 -31.72 1.24
CA ALA A 352 -16.96 -31.02 0.72
C ALA A 352 -18.26 -31.46 1.41
N ARG A 353 -18.40 -32.76 1.74
CA ARG A 353 -19.52 -33.26 2.56
C ARG A 353 -19.44 -32.75 4.00
N ARG A 354 -18.26 -32.72 4.58
CA ARG A 354 -18.05 -32.23 5.94
C ARG A 354 -18.34 -30.74 6.09
N ILE A 355 -17.99 -29.94 5.10
CA ILE A 355 -18.34 -28.51 5.06
C ILE A 355 -19.85 -28.33 5.04
N ARG A 356 -20.58 -29.09 4.19
CA ARG A 356 -22.04 -29.06 4.15
C ARG A 356 -22.67 -29.47 5.49
N GLN A 357 -22.13 -30.48 6.14
CA GLN A 357 -22.60 -30.89 7.46
C GLN A 357 -22.42 -29.76 8.50
N PHE A 358 -21.26 -29.08 8.48
CA PHE A 358 -21.04 -27.93 9.37
C PHE A 358 -21.99 -26.78 9.03
N ASP A 359 -22.33 -26.55 7.75
CA ASP A 359 -23.28 -25.53 7.34
C ASP A 359 -24.71 -25.86 7.83
N ASP A 360 -25.17 -27.10 7.68
CA ASP A 360 -26.45 -27.59 8.21
C ASP A 360 -26.52 -27.44 9.73
N ASP A 361 -25.44 -27.79 10.44
CA ASP A 361 -25.36 -27.68 11.89
C ASP A 361 -25.30 -26.21 12.35
N ASN A 362 -24.63 -25.33 11.59
CA ASN A 362 -24.61 -23.90 11.86
C ASN A 362 -26.01 -23.28 11.68
N ASN A 363 -26.69 -23.61 10.60
CA ASN A 363 -28.05 -23.14 10.33
C ASN A 363 -29.07 -23.64 11.34
N ALA A 364 -28.80 -24.78 11.97
CA ALA A 364 -29.63 -25.34 13.05
C ALA A 364 -29.19 -24.91 14.46
N GLY A 365 -28.20 -24.06 14.59
CA GLY A 365 -27.64 -23.59 15.86
C GLY A 365 -26.95 -24.69 16.68
N ARG A 366 -26.47 -25.74 16.04
CA ARG A 366 -25.83 -26.90 16.68
C ARG A 366 -24.36 -27.09 16.32
N ILE A 367 -23.75 -26.12 15.62
CA ILE A 367 -22.36 -26.23 15.17
C ILE A 367 -21.40 -26.40 16.37
N ASP A 368 -20.56 -27.42 16.27
CA ASP A 368 -19.39 -27.58 17.15
C ASP A 368 -18.26 -26.67 16.61
N ARG A 369 -18.09 -25.52 17.26
CA ARG A 369 -17.11 -24.52 16.86
C ARG A 369 -15.67 -25.02 16.96
N ASP A 370 -15.32 -25.76 18.00
CA ASP A 370 -13.96 -26.30 18.18
C ASP A 370 -13.64 -27.33 17.10
N ALA A 371 -14.61 -28.21 16.76
CA ALA A 371 -14.46 -29.17 15.68
C ALA A 371 -14.34 -28.46 14.31
N TYR A 372 -15.07 -27.37 14.09
CA TYR A 372 -14.98 -26.60 12.84
C TYR A 372 -13.65 -25.86 12.72
N GLU A 373 -13.16 -25.22 13.77
CA GLU A 373 -11.85 -24.56 13.76
C GLU A 373 -10.70 -25.55 13.55
N ALA A 374 -10.78 -26.74 14.19
CA ALA A 374 -9.82 -27.81 13.96
C ALA A 374 -9.84 -28.30 12.50
N PHE A 375 -11.03 -28.36 11.89
CA PHE A 375 -11.20 -28.70 10.48
C PHE A 375 -10.56 -27.65 9.56
N LEU A 376 -10.79 -26.35 9.80
CA LEU A 376 -10.14 -25.25 9.06
C LEU A 376 -8.61 -25.30 9.19
N ALA A 377 -8.10 -25.51 10.40
CA ALA A 377 -6.68 -25.63 10.65
C ALA A 377 -6.05 -26.80 9.89
N ARG A 378 -6.77 -27.95 9.79
CA ARG A 378 -6.34 -29.09 8.97
C ARG A 378 -6.31 -28.74 7.48
N LEU A 379 -7.37 -28.14 6.94
CA LEU A 379 -7.41 -27.73 5.52
C LEU A 379 -6.26 -26.77 5.19
N ALA A 380 -5.95 -25.84 6.10
CA ALA A 380 -4.83 -24.92 5.92
C ALA A 380 -3.47 -25.66 5.97
N LYS A 381 -3.27 -26.56 6.93
CA LYS A 381 -2.05 -27.35 7.07
C LYS A 381 -1.79 -28.26 5.86
N GLU A 382 -2.84 -28.82 5.28
CA GLU A 382 -2.76 -29.69 4.10
C GLU A 382 -2.72 -28.89 2.79
N GLY A 383 -2.77 -27.55 2.86
CA GLY A 383 -2.67 -26.65 1.73
C GLY A 383 -3.89 -26.64 0.81
N TYR A 384 -5.09 -26.90 1.35
CA TYR A 384 -6.35 -26.70 0.62
C TYR A 384 -6.81 -25.26 0.64
N ILE A 385 -6.65 -24.60 1.79
CA ILE A 385 -6.97 -23.18 1.95
C ILE A 385 -5.74 -22.41 2.46
N LYS A 386 -5.68 -21.14 2.15
CA LYS A 386 -4.78 -20.19 2.80
C LYS A 386 -5.62 -19.14 3.53
N MET A 387 -5.27 -18.87 4.78
CA MET A 387 -5.91 -17.84 5.58
C MET A 387 -4.83 -16.91 6.16
N GLU A 388 -5.08 -15.62 6.15
CA GLU A 388 -4.15 -14.59 6.61
C GLU A 388 -4.91 -13.49 7.35
N GLU A 389 -4.50 -13.21 8.59
CA GLU A 389 -5.01 -12.07 9.34
C GLU A 389 -4.27 -10.82 8.88
N LEU A 390 -5.02 -9.78 8.52
CA LEU A 390 -4.47 -8.53 8.01
C LEU A 390 -4.60 -7.42 9.07
N THR A 391 -3.47 -6.89 9.50
CA THR A 391 -3.37 -5.83 10.54
C THR A 391 -3.78 -4.44 10.04
#